data_303457511a36197f300e3808ac9d7d43
#
_entry.id   303457511a36197f300e3808ac9d7d43
#
_cell.length_a   1.000
_cell.length_b   1.000
_cell.length_c   1.000
_cell.angle_alpha   90.00
_cell.angle_beta   90.00
_cell.angle_gamma   90.00
#
_symmetry.space_group_name_H-M   'P 1'
#
loop_
_entity.id
_entity.type
_entity.pdbx_description
1 polymer ?
#
loop_
_entity_poly.entity_id
_entity_poly.type
_entity_poly.pdbx_seq_one_letter_code
_entity_poly.pdbx_strand_id
1 'polypeptide(L)'
;MIATRILRRPRVLIVGCGDVGMRCVAQWRDARPDLRILALTSHPARRDELRAAGATPIVGDLDRRATLGRLAGLPRTILHLAPPPSDGRDDRRTRALIAATSMPARRPAAPPASAVGRLRTLRSAARQAGAPVRAARIVPDGLRAPTLVYASTTGVYGDCGGARIDETQPLRPANPRAFRRVSAERQLRAATVRGVLSARIVRIPGIYAANRLPVARLERGTPALEPADDVYTNHIHADDLAAILRRTAERGKPARVVHASDDTELRMGEYFDRVAQVLGLPKPPRVSRADAERVLEPTLLSFMRESRRLSNIRLKAELCVTLRYPTVDDFLQTLAPGSASGERR
;
A
#
# COMPACT_ATOMS: atom_id res chain seq x y z
N MET A 1 -25.98 -15.27 22.42
CA MET A 1 -25.92 -15.16 20.93
C MET A 1 -25.20 -13.92 20.39
N ILE A 2 -25.05 -12.83 21.12
CA ILE A 2 -24.36 -11.59 20.65
C ILE A 2 -22.83 -11.80 20.52
N ALA A 3 -22.19 -12.52 21.44
CA ALA A 3 -20.74 -12.74 21.43
C ALA A 3 -20.24 -13.52 20.22
N THR A 4 -20.99 -14.53 19.75
CA THR A 4 -20.65 -15.33 18.56
C THR A 4 -20.77 -14.54 17.25
N ARG A 5 -21.66 -13.54 17.19
CA ARG A 5 -21.84 -12.66 16.02
C ARG A 5 -20.66 -11.70 15.87
N ILE A 6 -20.08 -11.22 16.96
CA ILE A 6 -18.90 -10.34 16.97
C ILE A 6 -17.65 -11.08 16.49
N LEU A 7 -17.48 -12.35 16.82
CA LEU A 7 -16.36 -13.18 16.38
C LEU A 7 -16.39 -13.53 14.89
N ARG A 8 -17.56 -13.46 14.23
CA ARG A 8 -17.76 -13.77 12.81
C ARG A 8 -17.55 -12.57 11.86
N ARG A 9 -17.41 -11.34 12.39
CA ARG A 9 -17.19 -10.16 11.53
C ARG A 9 -15.86 -10.27 10.80
N PRO A 10 -15.83 -9.97 9.49
CA PRO A 10 -14.57 -9.90 8.74
C PRO A 10 -13.65 -8.85 9.36
N ARG A 11 -12.35 -9.12 9.36
CA ARG A 11 -11.35 -8.27 10.03
C ARG A 11 -10.29 -7.84 9.04
N VAL A 12 -9.96 -6.56 9.09
CA VAL A 12 -8.80 -5.97 8.41
C VAL A 12 -7.83 -5.47 9.46
N LEU A 13 -6.54 -5.73 9.27
CA LEU A 13 -5.45 -5.18 10.06
C LEU A 13 -4.69 -4.15 9.22
N ILE A 14 -4.61 -2.93 9.70
CA ILE A 14 -3.75 -1.88 9.14
C ILE A 14 -2.48 -1.79 9.99
N VAL A 15 -1.34 -2.05 9.37
CA VAL A 15 -0.01 -1.96 9.98
C VAL A 15 0.64 -0.68 9.47
N GLY A 16 0.86 0.30 10.37
CA GLY A 16 1.30 1.63 9.98
C GLY A 16 0.11 2.55 9.61
N CYS A 17 -0.83 2.71 10.54
CA CYS A 17 -2.03 3.52 10.36
C CYS A 17 -1.71 5.02 10.52
N GLY A 18 -0.90 5.58 9.59
CA GLY A 18 -0.67 7.01 9.41
C GLY A 18 -1.77 7.66 8.54
N ASP A 19 -1.49 8.78 7.88
CA ASP A 19 -2.45 9.53 7.07
C ASP A 19 -3.20 8.65 6.04
N VAL A 20 -2.49 7.92 5.19
CA VAL A 20 -3.13 7.01 4.21
C VAL A 20 -3.91 5.89 4.91
N GLY A 21 -3.39 5.35 6.01
CA GLY A 21 -4.10 4.34 6.80
C GLY A 21 -5.40 4.86 7.40
N MET A 22 -5.42 6.09 7.88
CA MET A 22 -6.62 6.76 8.41
C MET A 22 -7.67 6.99 7.31
N ARG A 23 -7.25 7.37 6.09
CA ARG A 23 -8.14 7.46 4.92
C ARG A 23 -8.74 6.10 4.54
N CYS A 24 -7.94 5.02 4.63
CA CYS A 24 -8.47 3.66 4.45
C CYS A 24 -9.51 3.30 5.52
N VAL A 25 -9.31 3.71 6.79
CA VAL A 25 -10.29 3.50 7.86
C VAL A 25 -11.60 4.20 7.52
N ALA A 26 -11.56 5.49 7.17
CA ALA A 26 -12.74 6.28 6.80
C ALA A 26 -13.50 5.61 5.64
N GLN A 27 -12.83 5.35 4.53
CA GLN A 27 -13.45 4.74 3.34
C GLN A 27 -14.04 3.33 3.60
N TRP A 28 -13.41 2.52 4.49
CA TRP A 28 -13.98 1.22 4.83
C TRP A 28 -15.16 1.34 5.76
N ARG A 29 -15.18 2.29 6.68
CA ARG A 29 -16.35 2.51 7.54
C ARG A 29 -17.59 2.90 6.74
N ASP A 30 -17.41 3.77 5.74
CA ASP A 30 -18.50 4.21 4.88
C ASP A 30 -19.02 3.05 4.00
N ALA A 31 -18.12 2.29 3.40
CA ALA A 31 -18.47 1.21 2.47
C ALA A 31 -18.87 -0.10 3.16
N ARG A 32 -18.36 -0.39 4.35
CA ARG A 32 -18.49 -1.69 5.05
C ARG A 32 -18.60 -1.50 6.58
N PRO A 33 -19.74 -1.03 7.09
CA PRO A 33 -19.94 -0.82 8.54
C PRO A 33 -19.87 -2.12 9.36
N ASP A 34 -20.03 -3.29 8.71
CA ASP A 34 -19.89 -4.62 9.32
C ASP A 34 -18.40 -5.02 9.56
N LEU A 35 -17.46 -4.33 8.91
CA LEU A 35 -16.05 -4.66 8.97
C LEU A 35 -15.44 -4.22 10.30
N ARG A 36 -14.66 -5.10 10.94
CA ARG A 36 -13.86 -4.74 12.10
C ARG A 36 -12.46 -4.33 11.65
N ILE A 37 -12.13 -3.06 11.83
CA ILE A 37 -10.84 -2.51 11.47
C ILE A 37 -9.93 -2.52 12.71
N LEU A 38 -8.78 -3.16 12.59
CA LEU A 38 -7.72 -3.22 13.60
C LEU A 38 -6.56 -2.36 13.12
N ALA A 39 -5.95 -1.59 14.00
CA ALA A 39 -4.78 -0.76 13.68
C ALA A 39 -3.60 -1.10 14.59
N LEU A 40 -2.51 -1.61 14.00
CA LEU A 40 -1.26 -1.84 14.74
C LEU A 40 -0.49 -0.53 14.85
N THR A 41 -0.14 -0.15 16.07
CA THR A 41 0.67 1.04 16.38
C THR A 41 1.77 0.71 17.39
N SER A 42 2.98 1.25 17.18
CA SER A 42 4.07 1.23 18.16
C SER A 42 3.96 2.34 19.21
N HIS A 43 3.04 3.29 19.01
CA HIS A 43 2.86 4.46 19.86
C HIS A 43 1.55 4.35 20.66
N PRO A 44 1.60 3.99 21.95
CA PRO A 44 0.40 3.86 22.79
C PRO A 44 -0.46 5.12 22.88
N ALA A 45 0.14 6.30 22.78
CA ALA A 45 -0.57 7.59 22.80
C ALA A 45 -1.57 7.77 21.64
N ARG A 46 -1.40 7.03 20.53
CA ARG A 46 -2.32 7.10 19.39
C ARG A 46 -3.62 6.29 19.54
N ARG A 47 -3.81 5.63 20.69
CA ARG A 47 -4.99 4.77 20.91
C ARG A 47 -6.31 5.50 20.74
N ASP A 48 -6.41 6.70 21.31
CA ASP A 48 -7.69 7.42 21.32
C ASP A 48 -7.99 8.04 19.96
N GLU A 49 -6.98 8.55 19.26
CA GLU A 49 -7.07 8.97 17.86
C GLU A 49 -7.61 7.83 16.96
N LEU A 50 -7.02 6.63 17.08
CA LEU A 50 -7.43 5.47 16.30
C LEU A 50 -8.85 4.99 16.65
N ARG A 51 -9.26 5.05 17.92
CA ARG A 51 -10.62 4.72 18.34
C ARG A 51 -11.62 5.73 17.82
N ALA A 52 -11.32 7.02 17.91
CA ALA A 52 -12.18 8.09 17.39
C ALA A 52 -12.41 7.93 15.88
N ALA A 53 -11.37 7.53 15.13
CA ALA A 53 -11.50 7.19 13.71
C ALA A 53 -12.28 5.89 13.44
N GLY A 54 -12.59 5.09 14.47
CA GLY A 54 -13.35 3.84 14.36
C GLY A 54 -12.52 2.59 14.14
N ALA A 55 -11.21 2.66 14.37
CA ALA A 55 -10.35 1.48 14.41
C ALA A 55 -10.12 0.98 15.83
N THR A 56 -9.96 -0.34 15.99
CA THR A 56 -9.54 -0.93 17.27
C THR A 56 -8.01 -0.95 17.33
N PRO A 57 -7.36 -0.19 18.21
CA PRO A 57 -5.91 -0.14 18.29
C PRO A 57 -5.34 -1.41 18.93
N ILE A 58 -4.27 -1.92 18.32
CA ILE A 58 -3.40 -2.98 18.88
C ILE A 58 -2.03 -2.36 19.06
N VAL A 59 -1.53 -2.35 20.30
CA VAL A 59 -0.16 -1.89 20.56
C VAL A 59 0.80 -3.03 20.28
N GLY A 60 1.77 -2.77 19.41
CA GLY A 60 2.82 -3.70 19.03
C GLY A 60 3.80 -3.04 18.07
N ASP A 61 5.04 -3.52 18.12
CA ASP A 61 6.16 -2.94 17.39
C ASP A 61 6.78 -4.01 16.48
N LEU A 62 6.90 -3.70 15.18
CA LEU A 62 7.51 -4.58 14.18
C LEU A 62 9.00 -4.85 14.46
N ASP A 63 9.67 -3.97 15.16
CA ASP A 63 11.05 -4.15 15.59
C ASP A 63 11.16 -4.99 16.87
N ARG A 64 10.04 -5.22 17.59
CA ARG A 64 9.95 -6.02 18.83
C ARG A 64 9.00 -7.20 18.64
N ARG A 65 9.47 -8.26 18.00
CA ARG A 65 8.67 -9.44 17.61
C ARG A 65 7.80 -10.01 18.74
N ALA A 66 8.26 -9.99 19.98
CA ALA A 66 7.52 -10.49 21.14
C ALA A 66 6.17 -9.76 21.34
N THR A 67 6.04 -8.49 20.89
CA THR A 67 4.82 -7.69 21.01
C THR A 67 3.75 -8.07 19.97
N LEU A 68 4.09 -8.86 18.96
CA LEU A 68 3.23 -9.20 17.82
C LEU A 68 2.42 -10.50 18.01
N GLY A 69 2.59 -11.21 19.13
CA GLY A 69 1.93 -12.51 19.37
C GLY A 69 0.40 -12.48 19.28
N ARG A 70 -0.21 -11.30 19.53
CA ARG A 70 -1.66 -11.12 19.41
C ARG A 70 -2.16 -11.08 17.97
N LEU A 71 -1.29 -11.01 16.97
CA LEU A 71 -1.68 -10.94 15.55
C LEU A 71 -2.00 -12.32 14.95
N ALA A 72 -1.55 -13.39 15.60
CA ALA A 72 -1.73 -14.75 15.12
C ALA A 72 -3.22 -15.09 14.90
N GLY A 73 -3.58 -15.46 13.68
CA GLY A 73 -4.94 -15.86 13.31
C GLY A 73 -6.01 -14.74 13.38
N LEU A 74 -5.62 -13.49 13.69
CA LEU A 74 -6.56 -12.39 13.81
C LEU A 74 -7.09 -11.86 12.48
N PRO A 75 -6.24 -11.40 11.52
CA PRO A 75 -6.72 -10.75 10.32
C PRO A 75 -6.89 -11.72 9.15
N ARG A 76 -7.95 -11.50 8.36
CA ARG A 76 -8.11 -12.08 7.03
C ARG A 76 -7.47 -11.23 5.95
N THR A 77 -7.44 -9.94 6.18
CA THR A 77 -6.86 -8.95 5.29
C THR A 77 -5.89 -8.07 6.07
N ILE A 78 -4.74 -7.81 5.51
CA ILE A 78 -3.67 -7.01 6.11
C ILE A 78 -3.27 -5.93 5.11
N LEU A 79 -3.30 -4.66 5.52
CA LEU A 79 -2.60 -3.58 4.83
C LEU A 79 -1.28 -3.31 5.55
N HIS A 80 -0.17 -3.59 4.88
CA HIS A 80 1.16 -3.29 5.40
C HIS A 80 1.66 -1.97 4.82
N LEU A 81 1.40 -0.88 5.54
CA LEU A 81 1.72 0.50 5.17
C LEU A 81 2.91 1.05 5.97
N ALA A 82 3.38 0.32 6.98
CA ALA A 82 4.51 0.76 7.78
C ALA A 82 5.78 0.89 6.91
N PRO A 83 6.62 1.92 7.17
CA PRO A 83 7.89 2.05 6.48
C PRO A 83 8.83 0.89 6.86
N PRO A 84 9.79 0.53 6.00
CA PRO A 84 10.85 -0.40 6.34
C PRO A 84 11.71 0.17 7.50
N PRO A 85 12.58 -0.63 8.14
CA PRO A 85 13.52 -0.11 9.12
C PRO A 85 14.40 0.99 8.50
N SER A 86 15.02 1.82 9.33
CA SER A 86 15.89 2.92 8.87
C SER A 86 17.26 2.45 8.39
N ASP A 87 17.72 1.31 8.89
CA ASP A 87 19.05 0.75 8.71
C ASP A 87 19.07 -0.54 7.89
N GLY A 88 20.23 -0.91 7.41
CA GLY A 88 20.48 -2.13 6.66
C GLY A 88 19.87 -2.14 5.24
N ARG A 89 19.99 -3.27 4.57
CA ARG A 89 19.43 -3.50 3.21
C ARG A 89 18.25 -4.47 3.20
N ASP A 90 17.95 -5.10 4.34
CA ASP A 90 16.88 -6.09 4.48
C ASP A 90 15.68 -5.54 5.27
N ASP A 91 14.48 -5.96 4.93
CA ASP A 91 13.27 -5.56 5.65
C ASP A 91 12.90 -6.59 6.74
N ARG A 92 13.49 -6.40 7.93
CA ARG A 92 13.18 -7.23 9.11
C ARG A 92 11.75 -7.05 9.62
N ARG A 93 11.13 -5.87 9.40
CA ARG A 93 9.76 -5.57 9.83
C ARG A 93 8.74 -6.41 9.07
N THR A 94 8.89 -6.49 7.74
CA THR A 94 8.06 -7.38 6.91
C THR A 94 8.25 -8.84 7.30
N ARG A 95 9.49 -9.29 7.59
CA ARG A 95 9.75 -10.65 8.08
C ARG A 95 9.06 -10.92 9.40
N ALA A 96 9.10 -9.99 10.36
CA ALA A 96 8.43 -10.12 11.65
C ALA A 96 6.90 -10.20 11.49
N LEU A 97 6.32 -9.38 10.62
CA LEU A 97 4.89 -9.39 10.33
C LEU A 97 4.45 -10.72 9.70
N ILE A 98 5.16 -11.22 8.69
CA ILE A 98 4.89 -12.53 8.08
C ILE A 98 4.90 -13.61 9.16
N ALA A 99 5.94 -13.67 9.99
CA ALA A 99 6.05 -14.66 11.04
C ALA A 99 4.92 -14.58 12.07
N ALA A 100 4.52 -13.37 12.48
CA ALA A 100 3.46 -13.15 13.45
C ALA A 100 2.07 -13.53 12.93
N THR A 101 1.82 -13.37 11.64
CA THR A 101 0.52 -13.65 11.01
C THR A 101 0.41 -15.08 10.46
N SER A 102 1.54 -15.76 10.29
CA SER A 102 1.64 -17.13 9.73
C SER A 102 1.48 -18.24 10.76
N MET A 103 1.39 -17.92 12.04
CA MET A 103 1.20 -18.97 13.06
C MET A 103 -0.07 -19.75 12.77
N PRO A 104 0.00 -21.09 12.83
CA PRO A 104 -1.19 -21.90 12.62
C PRO A 104 -2.25 -21.44 13.62
N ALA A 105 -3.43 -21.09 13.11
CA ALA A 105 -4.60 -21.08 13.96
C ALA A 105 -4.54 -22.38 14.77
N ARG A 106 -4.67 -22.30 16.12
CA ARG A 106 -4.74 -23.50 16.98
C ARG A 106 -5.45 -24.58 16.20
N ARG A 107 -4.76 -25.70 15.96
CA ARG A 107 -5.39 -26.85 15.30
C ARG A 107 -6.78 -27.01 15.91
N PRO A 108 -7.87 -26.95 15.14
CA PRO A 108 -9.15 -27.35 15.66
C PRO A 108 -8.92 -28.77 16.21
N ALA A 109 -9.43 -29.05 17.40
CA ALA A 109 -9.41 -30.39 17.94
C ALA A 109 -9.78 -31.36 16.82
N ALA A 110 -9.01 -32.41 16.65
CA ALA A 110 -9.19 -33.36 15.56
C ALA A 110 -10.69 -33.66 15.44
N PRO A 111 -11.27 -33.58 14.23
CA PRO A 111 -12.69 -33.88 14.08
C PRO A 111 -12.94 -35.26 14.64
N PRO A 112 -14.06 -35.47 15.34
CA PRO A 112 -14.35 -36.78 15.93
C PRO A 112 -14.21 -37.87 14.85
N ALA A 113 -13.70 -39.04 15.20
CA ALA A 113 -13.37 -40.12 14.28
C ALA A 113 -14.50 -40.44 13.27
N SER A 114 -15.77 -40.18 13.65
CA SER A 114 -16.95 -40.28 12.78
C SER A 114 -16.97 -39.31 11.57
N ALA A 115 -16.29 -38.15 11.64
CA ALA A 115 -16.22 -37.21 10.52
C ALA A 115 -15.12 -37.59 9.53
N VAL A 116 -14.04 -38.24 9.98
CA VAL A 116 -12.95 -38.73 9.13
C VAL A 116 -13.43 -39.94 8.29
N GLY A 117 -14.26 -40.79 8.86
CA GLY A 117 -14.87 -41.93 8.15
C GLY A 117 -15.76 -41.48 6.98
N ARG A 118 -16.59 -40.48 7.18
CA ARG A 118 -17.48 -39.93 6.11
C ARG A 118 -16.70 -39.28 4.96
N LEU A 119 -15.61 -38.60 5.21
CA LEU A 119 -14.75 -37.99 4.18
C LEU A 119 -14.00 -39.07 3.36
N ARG A 120 -13.62 -40.22 3.98
CA ARG A 120 -13.00 -41.33 3.25
C ARG A 120 -14.00 -42.04 2.34
N THR A 121 -15.24 -42.29 2.79
CA THR A 121 -16.30 -42.93 1.98
C THR A 121 -16.70 -42.05 0.78
N LEU A 122 -16.81 -40.76 0.92
CA LEU A 122 -17.11 -39.84 -0.21
C LEU A 122 -15.97 -39.80 -1.23
N ARG A 123 -14.70 -39.89 -0.80
CA ARG A 123 -13.55 -39.96 -1.72
C ARG A 123 -13.46 -41.30 -2.46
N SER A 124 -13.85 -42.39 -1.82
CA SER A 124 -13.90 -43.71 -2.43
C SER A 124 -14.98 -43.79 -3.52
N ALA A 125 -16.17 -43.30 -3.22
CA ALA A 125 -17.29 -43.22 -4.19
C ALA A 125 -16.97 -42.37 -5.40
N ALA A 126 -16.32 -41.21 -5.24
CA ALA A 126 -15.92 -40.33 -6.34
C ALA A 126 -14.84 -40.94 -7.26
N ARG A 127 -13.95 -41.81 -6.71
CA ARG A 127 -12.95 -42.52 -7.52
C ARG A 127 -13.56 -43.65 -8.38
N GLN A 128 -14.63 -44.27 -7.93
CA GLN A 128 -15.33 -45.32 -8.67
C GLN A 128 -16.18 -44.80 -9.83
N ALA A 129 -16.57 -43.50 -9.79
CA ALA A 129 -17.42 -42.90 -10.84
C ALA A 129 -16.65 -42.35 -12.06
N GLY A 130 -15.33 -42.56 -12.17
CA GLY A 130 -14.54 -42.20 -13.37
C GLY A 130 -14.58 -40.72 -13.80
N ALA A 131 -15.10 -39.82 -12.96
CA ALA A 131 -15.15 -38.41 -13.25
C ALA A 131 -13.76 -37.75 -13.10
N PRO A 132 -13.32 -36.88 -14.04
CA PRO A 132 -12.08 -36.15 -13.88
C PRO A 132 -12.25 -35.19 -12.70
N VAL A 133 -11.75 -35.60 -11.53
CA VAL A 133 -11.78 -34.76 -10.32
C VAL A 133 -10.74 -33.66 -10.49
N ARG A 134 -11.09 -32.62 -11.25
CA ARG A 134 -10.62 -31.28 -10.93
C ARG A 134 -11.32 -30.87 -9.62
N ALA A 135 -10.91 -31.49 -8.54
CA ALA A 135 -11.33 -31.04 -7.22
C ALA A 135 -10.82 -29.63 -7.01
N ALA A 136 -11.65 -28.65 -7.34
CA ALA A 136 -11.52 -27.35 -6.70
C ALA A 136 -11.49 -27.67 -5.19
N ARG A 137 -10.30 -27.56 -4.58
CA ARG A 137 -10.14 -27.68 -3.14
C ARG A 137 -11.05 -26.62 -2.53
N ILE A 138 -12.24 -26.99 -2.10
CA ILE A 138 -13.06 -26.18 -1.19
C ILE A 138 -12.27 -26.17 0.12
N VAL A 139 -11.34 -25.24 0.22
CA VAL A 139 -10.66 -24.94 1.48
C VAL A 139 -11.72 -24.30 2.36
N PRO A 140 -12.09 -24.88 3.49
CA PRO A 140 -13.02 -24.28 4.41
C PRO A 140 -12.59 -22.84 4.67
N ASP A 141 -13.53 -21.93 4.77
CA ASP A 141 -13.29 -20.48 4.85
C ASP A 141 -12.35 -20.08 6.02
N GLY A 142 -12.17 -20.97 7.01
CA GLY A 142 -11.21 -20.85 8.11
C GLY A 142 -9.74 -21.16 7.78
N LEU A 143 -9.44 -21.75 6.62
CA LEU A 143 -8.10 -22.23 6.23
C LEU A 143 -7.47 -21.44 5.06
N ARG A 144 -8.13 -20.41 4.55
CA ARG A 144 -7.54 -19.56 3.51
C ARG A 144 -6.42 -18.70 4.10
N ALA A 145 -5.27 -18.73 3.46
CA ALA A 145 -4.15 -17.84 3.78
C ALA A 145 -4.59 -16.38 3.79
N PRO A 146 -4.16 -15.56 4.77
CA PRO A 146 -4.56 -14.17 4.84
C PRO A 146 -4.08 -13.40 3.60
N THR A 147 -4.90 -12.47 3.14
CA THR A 147 -4.54 -11.51 2.09
C THR A 147 -3.66 -10.42 2.70
N LEU A 148 -2.52 -10.12 2.07
CA LEU A 148 -1.67 -9.00 2.48
C LEU A 148 -1.42 -8.07 1.30
N VAL A 149 -1.79 -6.80 1.45
CA VAL A 149 -1.44 -5.71 0.52
C VAL A 149 -0.25 -4.95 1.09
N TYR A 150 0.82 -4.88 0.32
CA TYR A 150 2.05 -4.20 0.71
C TYR A 150 2.20 -2.88 -0.04
N ALA A 151 2.36 -1.80 0.72
CA ALA A 151 2.72 -0.49 0.19
C ALA A 151 4.21 -0.44 -0.11
N SER A 152 4.59 -0.77 -1.35
CA SER A 152 5.95 -0.62 -1.87
C SER A 152 6.18 0.79 -2.42
N THR A 153 7.26 1.02 -3.13
CA THR A 153 7.59 2.31 -3.78
C THR A 153 8.04 2.10 -5.21
N THR A 154 7.86 3.10 -6.05
CA THR A 154 8.39 3.11 -7.42
C THR A 154 9.91 3.32 -7.48
N GLY A 155 10.54 3.79 -6.40
CA GLY A 155 12.00 3.87 -6.28
C GLY A 155 12.73 2.52 -6.39
N VAL A 156 12.02 1.39 -6.38
CA VAL A 156 12.59 0.05 -6.64
C VAL A 156 13.14 -0.11 -8.06
N TYR A 157 12.70 0.74 -9.00
CA TYR A 157 13.15 0.71 -10.39
C TYR A 157 14.47 1.45 -10.61
N GLY A 158 14.82 2.40 -9.72
CA GLY A 158 15.91 3.35 -9.96
C GLY A 158 15.58 4.30 -11.11
N ASP A 159 16.63 4.84 -11.72
CA ASP A 159 16.49 5.68 -12.91
C ASP A 159 16.15 4.84 -14.15
N CYS A 160 15.24 5.37 -14.96
CA CYS A 160 14.82 4.77 -16.23
C CYS A 160 14.99 5.76 -17.40
N GLY A 161 15.74 6.84 -17.24
CA GLY A 161 15.99 7.85 -18.27
C GLY A 161 14.72 8.49 -18.83
N GLY A 162 13.68 8.65 -18.02
CA GLY A 162 12.39 9.20 -18.44
C GLY A 162 11.51 8.24 -19.25
N ALA A 163 11.90 6.98 -19.41
CA ALA A 163 11.09 6.00 -20.14
C ALA A 163 9.73 5.77 -19.49
N ARG A 164 8.72 5.48 -20.32
CA ARG A 164 7.42 4.97 -19.86
C ARG A 164 7.56 3.48 -19.54
N ILE A 165 7.32 3.09 -18.30
CA ILE A 165 7.51 1.73 -17.80
C ILE A 165 6.21 1.16 -17.21
N ASP A 166 6.08 -0.14 -17.26
CA ASP A 166 5.03 -0.90 -16.57
C ASP A 166 5.61 -1.72 -15.38
N GLU A 167 4.78 -2.52 -14.76
CA GLU A 167 5.17 -3.30 -13.58
C GLU A 167 6.09 -4.50 -13.88
N THR A 168 6.35 -4.79 -15.15
CA THR A 168 7.31 -5.84 -15.59
C THR A 168 8.74 -5.32 -15.67
N GLN A 169 8.93 -4.01 -15.61
CA GLN A 169 10.26 -3.38 -15.61
C GLN A 169 11.18 -4.01 -14.55
N PRO A 170 12.39 -4.41 -14.90
CA PRO A 170 13.38 -4.94 -13.96
C PRO A 170 13.69 -3.98 -12.81
N LEU A 171 13.86 -4.53 -11.60
CA LEU A 171 14.19 -3.75 -10.42
C LEU A 171 15.67 -3.41 -10.40
N ARG A 172 16.00 -2.12 -10.25
CA ARG A 172 17.35 -1.57 -10.15
C ARG A 172 17.46 -0.60 -8.97
N PRO A 173 17.29 -1.08 -7.71
CA PRO A 173 17.31 -0.21 -6.55
C PRO A 173 18.67 0.48 -6.41
N ALA A 174 18.69 1.82 -6.31
CA ALA A 174 19.91 2.62 -6.25
C ALA A 174 20.24 3.12 -4.83
N ASN A 175 19.31 3.01 -3.87
CA ASN A 175 19.48 3.55 -2.53
C ASN A 175 19.03 2.55 -1.45
N PRO A 176 19.49 2.68 -0.18
CA PRO A 176 19.19 1.73 0.90
C PRO A 176 17.69 1.52 1.13
N ARG A 177 16.87 2.57 1.00
CA ARG A 177 15.41 2.50 1.14
C ARG A 177 14.77 1.62 0.06
N ALA A 178 15.24 1.75 -1.18
CA ALA A 178 14.76 0.94 -2.31
C ALA A 178 15.19 -0.53 -2.15
N PHE A 179 16.42 -0.81 -1.69
CA PHE A 179 16.85 -2.18 -1.38
C PHE A 179 15.96 -2.86 -0.35
N ARG A 180 15.60 -2.17 0.73
CA ARG A 180 14.69 -2.71 1.76
C ARG A 180 13.29 -3.00 1.19
N ARG A 181 12.77 -2.16 0.30
CA ARG A 181 11.49 -2.41 -0.37
C ARG A 181 11.55 -3.63 -1.29
N VAL A 182 12.63 -3.80 -2.05
CA VAL A 182 12.86 -5.01 -2.87
C VAL A 182 12.98 -6.25 -1.99
N SER A 183 13.67 -6.16 -0.84
CA SER A 183 13.74 -7.26 0.14
C SER A 183 12.34 -7.66 0.64
N ALA A 184 11.51 -6.69 1.01
CA ALA A 184 10.12 -6.94 1.43
C ALA A 184 9.30 -7.62 0.34
N GLU A 185 9.35 -7.11 -0.91
CA GLU A 185 8.65 -7.71 -2.05
C GLU A 185 9.07 -9.18 -2.27
N ARG A 186 10.37 -9.48 -2.19
CA ARG A 186 10.89 -10.86 -2.31
C ARG A 186 10.37 -11.77 -1.20
N GLN A 187 10.40 -11.31 0.05
CA GLN A 187 9.89 -12.05 1.21
C GLN A 187 8.41 -12.38 1.06
N LEU A 188 7.61 -11.41 0.63
CA LEU A 188 6.17 -11.56 0.43
C LEU A 188 5.84 -12.51 -0.71
N ARG A 189 6.56 -12.44 -1.83
CA ARG A 189 6.43 -13.37 -2.95
C ARG A 189 6.75 -14.80 -2.51
N ALA A 190 7.87 -14.98 -1.80
CA ALA A 190 8.26 -16.28 -1.26
C ALA A 190 7.22 -16.83 -0.26
N ALA A 191 6.65 -15.99 0.60
CA ALA A 191 5.58 -16.38 1.51
C ALA A 191 4.29 -16.77 0.78
N THR A 192 3.98 -16.09 -0.34
CA THR A 192 2.83 -16.43 -1.18
C THR A 192 3.01 -17.77 -1.88
N VAL A 193 4.19 -18.05 -2.45
CA VAL A 193 4.51 -19.35 -3.08
C VAL A 193 4.38 -20.49 -2.07
N ARG A 194 4.82 -20.29 -0.82
CA ARG A 194 4.68 -21.28 0.26
C ARG A 194 3.25 -21.41 0.80
N GLY A 195 2.29 -20.61 0.32
CA GLY A 195 0.91 -20.65 0.80
C GLY A 195 0.69 -20.07 2.20
N VAL A 196 1.68 -19.35 2.74
CA VAL A 196 1.64 -18.75 4.08
C VAL A 196 0.68 -17.57 4.12
N LEU A 197 0.67 -16.77 3.07
CA LEU A 197 -0.23 -15.64 2.85
C LEU A 197 -0.43 -15.43 1.34
N SER A 198 -1.37 -14.55 0.98
CA SER A 198 -1.62 -14.13 -0.40
C SER A 198 -1.23 -12.66 -0.55
N ALA A 199 0.03 -12.39 -0.93
CA ALA A 199 0.53 -11.03 -1.06
C ALA A 199 0.08 -10.37 -2.38
N ARG A 200 -0.14 -9.07 -2.29
CA ARG A 200 -0.35 -8.14 -3.40
C ARG A 200 0.54 -6.94 -3.17
N ILE A 201 1.17 -6.43 -4.21
CA ILE A 201 2.18 -5.38 -4.09
C ILE A 201 1.68 -4.15 -4.82
N VAL A 202 1.65 -3.01 -4.13
CA VAL A 202 1.29 -1.71 -4.69
C VAL A 202 2.54 -0.84 -4.67
N ARG A 203 3.08 -0.49 -5.86
CA ARG A 203 4.22 0.42 -6.00
C ARG A 203 3.70 1.83 -6.10
N ILE A 204 4.03 2.65 -5.11
CA ILE A 204 3.47 3.97 -4.87
C ILE A 204 4.53 5.02 -5.20
N PRO A 205 4.20 6.02 -6.01
CA PRO A 205 5.04 7.19 -6.30
C PRO A 205 4.93 8.27 -5.22
N GLY A 206 5.09 9.54 -5.57
CA GLY A 206 4.85 10.69 -4.72
C GLY A 206 3.37 10.79 -4.33
N ILE A 207 3.09 10.85 -3.02
CA ILE A 207 1.72 10.99 -2.52
C ILE A 207 1.44 12.46 -2.26
N TYR A 208 0.38 13.01 -2.86
CA TYR A 208 -0.06 14.37 -2.60
C TYR A 208 -1.47 14.42 -1.99
N ALA A 209 -1.75 15.49 -1.29
CA ALA A 209 -3.04 15.90 -0.73
C ALA A 209 -2.87 17.33 -0.19
N ALA A 210 -3.93 18.01 0.25
CA ALA A 210 -3.86 19.35 0.80
C ALA A 210 -2.79 19.49 1.91
N ASN A 211 -2.71 18.51 2.81
CA ASN A 211 -1.74 18.47 3.91
C ASN A 211 -0.36 17.91 3.51
N ARG A 212 -0.11 17.68 2.21
CA ARG A 212 1.13 17.04 1.69
C ARG A 212 1.75 17.81 0.53
N LEU A 213 1.20 18.95 0.17
CA LEU A 213 1.80 19.81 -0.85
C LEU A 213 3.16 20.33 -0.35
N PRO A 214 4.12 20.58 -1.26
CA PRO A 214 5.49 21.00 -0.91
C PRO A 214 5.57 22.47 -0.47
N VAL A 215 4.60 22.98 0.32
CA VAL A 215 4.47 24.38 0.73
C VAL A 215 5.76 24.87 1.38
N ALA A 216 6.22 24.21 2.43
CA ALA A 216 7.42 24.61 3.15
C ALA A 216 8.70 24.60 2.30
N ARG A 217 8.73 23.80 1.22
CA ARG A 217 9.83 23.83 0.25
C ARG A 217 9.76 25.07 -0.63
N LEU A 218 8.57 25.44 -1.09
CA LEU A 218 8.34 26.60 -1.94
C LEU A 218 8.61 27.89 -1.15
N GLU A 219 8.10 28.00 0.08
CA GLU A 219 8.34 29.13 0.98
C GLU A 219 9.82 29.38 1.26
N ARG A 220 10.62 28.32 1.38
CA ARG A 220 12.09 28.43 1.54
C ARG A 220 12.83 28.75 0.25
N GLY A 221 12.15 28.86 -0.89
CA GLY A 221 12.79 29.07 -2.18
C GLY A 221 13.77 27.95 -2.57
N THR A 222 13.54 26.70 -2.09
CA THR A 222 14.41 25.57 -2.43
C THR A 222 14.39 25.31 -3.93
N PRO A 223 15.54 25.35 -4.63
CA PRO A 223 15.58 25.33 -6.08
C PRO A 223 15.08 24.02 -6.70
N ALA A 224 14.61 24.10 -7.92
CA ALA A 224 14.34 22.98 -8.82
C ALA A 224 15.38 22.96 -9.95
N LEU A 225 15.49 21.83 -10.64
CA LEU A 225 16.41 21.72 -11.78
C LEU A 225 15.90 22.52 -12.99
N GLU A 226 16.85 22.99 -13.80
CA GLU A 226 16.55 23.55 -15.12
C GLU A 226 15.86 22.51 -16.02
N PRO A 227 15.04 22.91 -17.00
CA PRO A 227 14.27 21.98 -17.84
C PRO A 227 15.14 20.93 -18.54
N ALA A 228 16.37 21.24 -18.89
CA ALA A 228 17.29 20.30 -19.54
C ALA A 228 17.70 19.14 -18.61
N ASP A 229 17.83 19.43 -17.31
CA ASP A 229 18.28 18.50 -16.27
C ASP A 229 17.12 17.86 -15.47
N ASP A 230 15.90 18.34 -15.67
CA ASP A 230 14.76 17.99 -14.83
C ASP A 230 14.22 16.57 -15.16
N VAL A 231 13.65 15.94 -14.13
CA VAL A 231 13.23 14.55 -14.16
C VAL A 231 11.72 14.42 -14.16
N TYR A 232 11.19 13.42 -14.88
CA TYR A 232 9.78 13.06 -14.76
C TYR A 232 9.50 12.52 -13.37
N THR A 233 8.43 13.03 -12.76
CA THR A 233 7.93 12.59 -11.46
C THR A 233 6.52 12.03 -11.61
N ASN A 234 6.16 11.12 -10.73
CA ASN A 234 4.85 10.47 -10.75
C ASN A 234 4.14 10.71 -9.42
N HIS A 235 2.83 10.75 -9.46
CA HIS A 235 2.02 11.16 -8.33
C HIS A 235 0.81 10.25 -8.13
N ILE A 236 0.22 10.35 -6.95
CA ILE A 236 -1.10 9.80 -6.61
C ILE A 236 -1.72 10.60 -5.48
N HIS A 237 -2.99 10.95 -5.59
CA HIS A 237 -3.71 11.57 -4.49
C HIS A 237 -3.92 10.58 -3.33
N ALA A 238 -3.82 11.06 -2.09
CA ALA A 238 -3.89 10.20 -0.91
C ALA A 238 -5.24 9.47 -0.76
N ASP A 239 -6.35 10.06 -1.16
CA ASP A 239 -7.68 9.41 -1.13
C ASP A 239 -7.80 8.34 -2.22
N ASP A 240 -7.26 8.58 -3.41
CA ASP A 240 -7.20 7.59 -4.48
C ASP A 240 -6.30 6.42 -4.10
N LEU A 241 -5.16 6.71 -3.47
CA LEU A 241 -4.29 5.65 -2.94
C LEU A 241 -5.01 4.79 -1.91
N ALA A 242 -5.79 5.38 -1.00
CA ALA A 242 -6.57 4.62 -0.02
C ALA A 242 -7.62 3.72 -0.73
N ALA A 243 -8.30 4.23 -1.75
CA ALA A 243 -9.23 3.46 -2.57
C ALA A 243 -8.53 2.32 -3.33
N ILE A 244 -7.36 2.58 -3.91
CA ILE A 244 -6.53 1.58 -4.61
C ILE A 244 -6.11 0.46 -3.65
N LEU A 245 -5.63 0.79 -2.45
CA LEU A 245 -5.23 -0.20 -1.44
C LEU A 245 -6.40 -1.09 -1.02
N ARG A 246 -7.55 -0.49 -0.78
CA ARG A 246 -8.80 -1.21 -0.47
C ARG A 246 -9.20 -2.13 -1.63
N ARG A 247 -9.24 -1.60 -2.85
CA ARG A 247 -9.61 -2.37 -4.04
C ARG A 247 -8.63 -3.51 -4.32
N THR A 248 -7.32 -3.27 -4.11
CA THR A 248 -6.28 -4.30 -4.20
C THR A 248 -6.51 -5.42 -3.18
N ALA A 249 -6.93 -5.09 -1.96
CA ALA A 249 -7.26 -6.09 -0.94
C ALA A 249 -8.46 -6.96 -1.34
N GLU A 250 -9.44 -6.40 -2.04
CA GLU A 250 -10.67 -7.06 -2.45
C GLU A 250 -10.49 -7.88 -3.74
N ARG A 251 -9.86 -7.31 -4.76
CA ARG A 251 -9.82 -7.86 -6.14
C ARG A 251 -8.44 -8.21 -6.66
N GLY A 252 -7.37 -7.75 -6.01
CA GLY A 252 -6.01 -8.01 -6.49
C GLY A 252 -5.70 -9.51 -6.56
N LYS A 253 -4.94 -9.91 -7.59
CA LYS A 253 -4.48 -11.30 -7.75
C LYS A 253 -3.27 -11.58 -6.85
N PRO A 254 -3.07 -12.82 -6.37
CA PRO A 254 -1.89 -13.21 -5.60
C PRO A 254 -0.58 -12.93 -6.36
N ALA A 255 0.44 -12.45 -5.65
CA ALA A 255 1.76 -12.09 -6.15
C ALA A 255 1.77 -10.97 -7.24
N ARG A 256 0.61 -10.37 -7.54
CA ARG A 256 0.49 -9.31 -8.54
C ARG A 256 1.04 -8.00 -8.01
N VAL A 257 1.67 -7.24 -8.91
CA VAL A 257 2.14 -5.87 -8.67
C VAL A 257 1.26 -4.93 -9.47
N VAL A 258 0.94 -3.77 -8.91
CA VAL A 258 0.26 -2.66 -9.59
C VAL A 258 0.96 -1.34 -9.27
N HIS A 259 1.01 -0.44 -10.25
CA HIS A 259 1.38 0.96 -10.04
C HIS A 259 0.17 1.72 -9.50
N ALA A 260 0.34 2.40 -8.35
CA ALA A 260 -0.67 3.32 -7.85
C ALA A 260 -0.29 4.74 -8.26
N SER A 261 -0.40 5.07 -9.53
CA SER A 261 -0.15 6.41 -10.04
C SER A 261 -1.38 6.97 -10.74
N ASP A 262 -1.53 8.29 -10.70
CA ASP A 262 -2.47 9.04 -11.51
C ASP A 262 -1.98 9.15 -12.98
N ASP A 263 -2.66 9.96 -13.79
CA ASP A 263 -2.37 10.14 -15.21
C ASP A 263 -1.40 11.31 -15.46
N THR A 264 -0.86 11.91 -14.40
CA THR A 264 0.04 13.07 -14.51
C THR A 264 1.39 12.65 -15.09
N GLU A 265 1.82 13.37 -16.12
CA GLU A 265 3.17 13.26 -16.71
C GLU A 265 3.87 14.62 -16.64
N LEU A 266 4.32 15.03 -15.46
CA LEU A 266 5.02 16.26 -15.22
C LEU A 266 6.48 16.02 -14.87
N ARG A 267 7.34 16.97 -15.22
CA ARG A 267 8.65 17.08 -14.60
C ARG A 267 8.52 17.65 -13.19
N MET A 268 9.51 17.39 -12.36
CA MET A 268 9.47 17.78 -10.95
C MET A 268 9.31 19.30 -10.77
N GLY A 269 10.04 20.08 -11.54
CA GLY A 269 9.93 21.53 -11.52
C GLY A 269 8.58 22.05 -12.00
N GLU A 270 8.00 21.44 -13.03
CA GLU A 270 6.65 21.77 -13.50
C GLU A 270 5.60 21.53 -12.43
N TYR A 271 5.72 20.41 -11.70
CA TYR A 271 4.84 20.13 -10.55
C TYR A 271 4.93 21.22 -9.48
N PHE A 272 6.16 21.66 -9.14
CA PHE A 272 6.33 22.75 -8.17
C PHE A 272 5.77 24.08 -8.67
N ASP A 273 5.95 24.41 -9.94
CA ASP A 273 5.41 25.63 -10.53
C ASP A 273 3.88 25.66 -10.46
N ARG A 274 3.21 24.54 -10.74
CA ARG A 274 1.75 24.43 -10.65
C ARG A 274 1.24 24.60 -9.22
N VAL A 275 1.89 23.95 -8.25
CA VAL A 275 1.55 24.10 -6.84
C VAL A 275 1.77 25.55 -6.39
N ALA A 276 2.89 26.16 -6.74
CA ALA A 276 3.19 27.54 -6.40
C ALA A 276 2.15 28.50 -6.96
N GLN A 277 1.78 28.33 -8.23
CA GLN A 277 0.78 29.16 -8.90
C GLN A 277 -0.59 29.10 -8.20
N VAL A 278 -1.07 27.90 -7.86
CA VAL A 278 -2.40 27.75 -7.22
C VAL A 278 -2.42 28.29 -5.80
N LEU A 279 -1.29 28.20 -5.08
CA LEU A 279 -1.18 28.66 -3.70
C LEU A 279 -0.74 30.13 -3.59
N GLY A 280 -0.51 30.83 -4.71
CA GLY A 280 0.00 32.22 -4.70
C GLY A 280 1.41 32.34 -4.15
N LEU A 281 2.23 31.27 -4.23
CA LEU A 281 3.61 31.25 -3.76
C LEU A 281 4.59 31.56 -4.90
N PRO A 282 5.80 32.07 -4.57
CA PRO A 282 6.85 32.22 -5.58
C PRO A 282 7.23 30.87 -6.21
N LYS A 283 7.45 30.87 -7.53
CA LYS A 283 8.02 29.71 -8.21
C LYS A 283 9.45 29.45 -7.72
N PRO A 284 9.88 28.19 -7.58
CA PRO A 284 11.24 27.88 -7.17
C PRO A 284 12.26 28.33 -8.23
N PRO A 285 13.42 28.89 -7.80
CA PRO A 285 14.50 29.22 -8.73
C PRO A 285 14.98 27.97 -9.46
N ARG A 286 15.48 28.14 -10.69
CA ARG A 286 16.03 27.05 -11.50
C ARG A 286 17.54 27.06 -11.40
N VAL A 287 18.11 25.88 -11.21
CA VAL A 287 19.55 25.69 -11.12
C VAL A 287 19.98 24.50 -11.97
N SER A 288 21.23 24.52 -12.43
CA SER A 288 21.84 23.38 -13.10
C SER A 288 21.96 22.18 -12.14
N ARG A 289 22.10 20.97 -12.68
CA ARG A 289 22.38 19.78 -11.86
C ARG A 289 23.63 19.93 -11.02
N ALA A 290 24.69 20.53 -11.57
CA ALA A 290 25.96 20.75 -10.88
C ALA A 290 25.80 21.70 -9.68
N ASP A 291 24.99 22.73 -9.81
CA ASP A 291 24.71 23.66 -8.71
C ASP A 291 23.77 23.02 -7.66
N ALA A 292 22.76 22.25 -8.10
CA ALA A 292 21.90 21.51 -7.19
C ALA A 292 22.70 20.54 -6.30
N GLU A 293 23.72 19.87 -6.82
CA GLU A 293 24.59 18.98 -6.06
C GLU A 293 25.40 19.68 -4.97
N ARG A 294 25.65 20.97 -5.11
CA ARG A 294 26.35 21.80 -4.10
C ARG A 294 25.45 22.33 -3.01
N VAL A 295 24.18 22.61 -3.32
CA VAL A 295 23.29 23.35 -2.40
C VAL A 295 22.17 22.51 -1.79
N LEU A 296 21.86 21.33 -2.37
CA LEU A 296 20.74 20.52 -1.90
C LEU A 296 21.19 19.32 -1.06
N GLU A 297 20.37 18.98 -0.07
CA GLU A 297 20.57 17.81 0.76
C GLU A 297 20.60 16.50 -0.07
N PRO A 298 21.48 15.52 0.27
CA PRO A 298 21.61 14.26 -0.46
C PRO A 298 20.31 13.49 -0.65
N THR A 299 19.42 13.55 0.35
CA THR A 299 18.11 12.89 0.27
C THR A 299 17.25 13.49 -0.84
N LEU A 300 17.25 14.80 -0.98
CA LEU A 300 16.50 15.53 -2.00
C LEU A 300 17.07 15.25 -3.40
N LEU A 301 18.39 15.30 -3.51
CA LEU A 301 19.11 14.95 -4.75
C LEU A 301 18.80 13.53 -5.23
N SER A 302 18.61 12.58 -4.30
CA SER A 302 18.28 11.20 -4.66
C SER A 302 16.98 11.07 -5.44
N PHE A 303 16.00 11.97 -5.20
CA PHE A 303 14.75 12.01 -5.98
C PHE A 303 14.93 12.68 -7.34
N MET A 304 15.86 13.62 -7.45
CA MET A 304 16.18 14.34 -8.69
C MET A 304 17.07 13.56 -9.65
N ARG A 305 17.50 12.35 -9.27
CA ARG A 305 18.34 11.46 -10.10
C ARG A 305 17.57 10.31 -10.74
N GLU A 306 16.29 10.19 -10.47
CA GLU A 306 15.48 9.06 -10.94
C GLU A 306 14.33 9.58 -11.80
N SER A 307 14.41 9.43 -13.11
CA SER A 307 13.40 9.85 -14.09
C SER A 307 12.67 8.64 -14.68
N ARG A 308 11.34 8.63 -14.62
CA ARG A 308 10.48 7.59 -15.21
C ARG A 308 9.04 8.07 -15.30
N ARG A 309 8.28 7.49 -16.22
CA ARG A 309 6.83 7.67 -16.36
C ARG A 309 6.14 6.32 -16.14
N LEU A 310 5.15 6.26 -15.28
CA LEU A 310 4.51 5.01 -14.88
C LEU A 310 3.23 4.78 -15.69
N SER A 311 3.10 3.60 -16.29
CA SER A 311 1.84 3.14 -16.81
C SER A 311 0.94 2.66 -15.66
N ASN A 312 -0.30 3.16 -15.60
CA ASN A 312 -1.33 2.70 -14.65
C ASN A 312 -2.44 1.87 -15.33
N ILE A 313 -2.21 1.40 -16.55
CA ILE A 313 -3.16 0.59 -17.32
C ILE A 313 -3.63 -0.61 -16.52
N ARG A 314 -2.71 -1.30 -15.85
CA ARG A 314 -3.03 -2.48 -15.04
C ARG A 314 -3.94 -2.13 -13.86
N LEU A 315 -3.72 -1.00 -13.20
CA LEU A 315 -4.58 -0.48 -12.13
C LEU A 315 -6.02 -0.32 -12.62
N LYS A 316 -6.21 0.31 -13.76
CA LYS A 316 -7.52 0.58 -14.37
C LYS A 316 -8.18 -0.69 -14.87
N ALA A 317 -7.45 -1.54 -15.63
CA ALA A 317 -7.99 -2.72 -16.25
C ALA A 317 -8.27 -3.89 -15.26
N GLU A 318 -7.35 -4.18 -14.34
CA GLU A 318 -7.49 -5.36 -13.47
C GLU A 318 -8.24 -5.05 -12.16
N LEU A 319 -8.10 -3.84 -11.61
CA LEU A 319 -8.77 -3.45 -10.36
C LEU A 319 -10.04 -2.64 -10.60
N CYS A 320 -10.31 -2.21 -11.83
CA CYS A 320 -11.45 -1.37 -12.21
C CYS A 320 -11.52 -0.13 -11.30
N VAL A 321 -10.40 0.58 -11.17
CA VAL A 321 -10.29 1.80 -10.39
C VAL A 321 -10.56 3.00 -11.29
N THR A 322 -11.47 3.87 -10.86
CA THR A 322 -11.63 5.22 -11.38
C THR A 322 -11.03 6.16 -10.35
N LEU A 323 -10.09 7.00 -10.78
CA LEU A 323 -9.45 7.98 -9.91
C LEU A 323 -10.40 9.16 -9.67
N ARG A 324 -10.47 9.62 -8.44
CA ARG A 324 -11.17 10.85 -8.09
C ARG A 324 -10.45 12.07 -8.65
N TYR A 325 -9.13 12.02 -8.62
CA TYR A 325 -8.24 13.03 -9.18
C TYR A 325 -7.35 12.37 -10.23
N PRO A 326 -7.81 12.30 -11.50
CA PRO A 326 -7.04 11.70 -12.59
C PRO A 326 -5.67 12.33 -12.79
N THR A 327 -5.55 13.64 -12.53
CA THR A 327 -4.30 14.40 -12.58
C THR A 327 -4.10 15.27 -11.34
N VAL A 328 -2.86 15.72 -11.14
CA VAL A 328 -2.53 16.72 -10.11
C VAL A 328 -3.35 18.01 -10.32
N ASP A 329 -3.57 18.40 -11.58
CA ASP A 329 -4.32 19.63 -11.91
C ASP A 329 -5.79 19.54 -11.48
N ASP A 330 -6.43 18.36 -11.64
CA ASP A 330 -7.80 18.14 -11.16
C ASP A 330 -7.93 18.37 -9.66
N PHE A 331 -6.92 17.98 -8.89
CA PHE A 331 -6.90 18.27 -7.46
C PHE A 331 -6.60 19.73 -7.16
N LEU A 332 -5.58 20.32 -7.80
CA LEU A 332 -5.17 21.69 -7.55
C LEU A 332 -6.30 22.70 -7.86
N GLN A 333 -7.12 22.43 -8.87
CA GLN A 333 -8.30 23.24 -9.18
C GLN A 333 -9.29 23.32 -8.00
N THR A 334 -9.38 22.28 -7.18
CA THR A 334 -10.26 22.30 -6.00
C THR A 334 -9.76 23.23 -4.89
N LEU A 335 -8.51 23.66 -4.95
CA LEU A 335 -7.88 24.54 -3.97
C LEU A 335 -7.85 26.01 -4.44
N ALA A 336 -8.17 26.27 -5.71
CA ALA A 336 -8.16 27.62 -6.26
C ALA A 336 -9.21 28.51 -5.56
N PRO A 337 -8.88 29.78 -5.24
CA PRO A 337 -9.85 30.71 -4.67
C PRO A 337 -11.07 30.84 -5.62
N GLY A 338 -12.26 30.51 -5.15
CA GLY A 338 -13.51 30.56 -5.94
C GLY A 338 -14.11 29.21 -6.34
N SER A 339 -13.43 28.07 -6.11
CA SER A 339 -13.98 26.75 -6.45
C SER A 339 -15.01 26.21 -5.44
N ALA A 340 -15.22 26.90 -4.31
CA ALA A 340 -16.11 26.45 -3.22
C ALA A 340 -17.62 26.70 -3.45
N SER A 341 -18.07 27.09 -4.65
CA SER A 341 -19.47 27.48 -4.92
C SER A 341 -20.25 26.50 -5.80
N GLY A 342 -19.86 25.23 -5.90
CA GLY A 342 -20.47 24.25 -6.83
C GLY A 342 -21.10 22.98 -6.28
N GLU A 343 -21.18 22.76 -4.94
CA GLU A 343 -21.84 21.55 -4.40
C GLU A 343 -22.77 21.87 -3.24
N ARG A 344 -23.89 22.53 -3.55
CA ARG A 344 -25.16 22.38 -2.79
C ARG A 344 -26.32 22.47 -3.78
N ARG A 345 -26.68 21.37 -4.37
CA ARG A 345 -28.06 21.05 -4.75
C ARG A 345 -28.26 19.54 -4.74
#